data_398c0e78d224ef4eba6c241230ac5e88
#
_entry.id   398c0e78d224ef4eba6c241230ac5e88
#
_cell.length_a   1.000
_cell.length_b   1.000
_cell.length_c   1.000
_cell.angle_alpha   90.00
_cell.angle_beta   90.00
_cell.angle_gamma   90.00
#
_symmetry.space_group_name_H-M   'P 1'
#
loop_
_entity.id
_entity.type
_entity.pdbx_description
1 polymer ?
#
loop_
_entity_poly.entity_id
_entity_poly.type
_entity_poly.pdbx_seq_one_letter_code
_entity_poly.pdbx_strand_id
1 'polypeptide(L)'
;DAPICRNNEFQAWVHGPVNLKLWNLYKDYGWSLIHLQCTKPEEDSLFSKFSDSQLEILNSVWHSYGAYSADTLEAQTHSETPWQEQRGNLPMFASCSNVISVETMKQYYGAIADEQS
;
A
#
# COMPACT_ATOMS: atom_id res chain seq x y z
N ASP A 1 -4.82 17.17 -4.01
CA ASP A 1 -4.30 16.46 -5.18
C ASP A 1 -5.06 15.16 -5.42
N ALA A 2 -5.07 14.72 -6.67
CA ALA A 2 -5.70 13.46 -7.04
C ALA A 2 -4.93 12.26 -6.42
N PRO A 3 -5.63 11.18 -6.04
CA PRO A 3 -4.95 9.97 -5.58
C PRO A 3 -4.00 9.42 -6.66
N ILE A 4 -2.87 8.90 -6.22
CA ILE A 4 -1.89 8.26 -7.11
C ILE A 4 -2.49 7.02 -7.77
N CYS A 5 -3.20 6.19 -6.99
CA CYS A 5 -3.84 4.99 -7.48
C CYS A 5 -5.32 5.27 -7.77
N ARG A 6 -5.79 4.90 -8.97
CA ARG A 6 -7.20 5.04 -9.32
C ARG A 6 -8.09 4.17 -8.45
N ASN A 7 -7.65 2.95 -8.16
CA ASN A 7 -8.31 2.07 -7.21
C ASN A 7 -7.55 2.15 -5.90
N ASN A 8 -8.03 3.02 -5.01
CA ASN A 8 -7.42 3.27 -3.70
C ASN A 8 -8.19 2.59 -2.56
N GLU A 9 -9.02 1.59 -2.88
CA GLU A 9 -9.75 0.83 -1.87
C GLU A 9 -8.91 -0.33 -1.35
N PHE A 10 -8.66 -0.30 -0.04
CA PHE A 10 -7.91 -1.35 0.67
C PHE A 10 -8.77 -1.92 1.78
N GLN A 11 -8.71 -3.25 1.96
CA GLN A 11 -9.41 -3.95 3.02
C GLN A 11 -8.43 -4.40 4.11
N ALA A 12 -8.88 -4.45 5.36
CA ALA A 12 -8.04 -4.76 6.52
C ALA A 12 -7.97 -6.28 6.78
N TRP A 13 -7.28 -7.00 5.90
CA TRP A 13 -7.12 -8.44 6.03
C TRP A 13 -6.14 -8.82 7.15
N VAL A 14 -6.08 -10.12 7.48
CA VAL A 14 -5.24 -10.64 8.58
C VAL A 14 -3.77 -10.24 8.45
N HIS A 15 -3.20 -10.32 7.25
CA HIS A 15 -1.78 -10.04 7.01
C HIS A 15 -1.50 -8.58 6.60
N GLY A 16 -2.49 -7.72 6.64
CA GLY A 16 -2.34 -6.30 6.34
C GLY A 16 -3.34 -5.79 5.32
N PRO A 17 -3.17 -4.54 4.87
CA PRO A 17 -4.06 -3.97 3.86
C PRO A 17 -3.95 -4.68 2.52
N VAL A 18 -5.09 -4.96 1.91
CA VAL A 18 -5.16 -5.65 0.61
C VAL A 18 -6.02 -4.86 -0.36
N ASN A 19 -5.46 -4.56 -1.53
CA ASN A 19 -6.21 -4.08 -2.67
C ASN A 19 -6.67 -5.30 -3.47
N LEU A 20 -7.97 -5.53 -3.54
CA LEU A 20 -8.53 -6.73 -4.17
C LEU A 20 -8.15 -6.87 -5.64
N LYS A 21 -8.06 -5.77 -6.36
CA LYS A 21 -7.71 -5.82 -7.78
C LYS A 21 -6.27 -6.33 -7.96
N LEU A 22 -5.33 -5.83 -7.17
CA LEU A 22 -3.95 -6.31 -7.20
C LEU A 22 -3.85 -7.76 -6.73
N TRP A 23 -4.57 -8.11 -5.66
CA TRP A 23 -4.57 -9.47 -5.15
C TRP A 23 -5.06 -10.48 -6.19
N ASN A 24 -6.15 -10.15 -6.89
CA ASN A 24 -6.68 -11.01 -7.95
C ASN A 24 -5.71 -11.20 -9.12
N LEU A 25 -4.91 -10.17 -9.43
CA LEU A 25 -3.90 -10.24 -10.50
C LEU A 25 -2.74 -11.19 -10.15
N TYR A 26 -2.34 -11.24 -8.87
CA TYR A 26 -1.10 -11.91 -8.47
C TYR A 26 -1.29 -13.11 -7.55
N LYS A 27 -2.51 -13.42 -7.09
CA LYS A 27 -2.77 -14.49 -6.12
C LYS A 27 -2.26 -15.87 -6.55
N ASP A 28 -2.26 -16.13 -7.84
CA ASP A 28 -1.86 -17.43 -8.38
C ASP A 28 -0.36 -17.71 -8.26
N TYR A 29 0.44 -16.67 -8.03
CA TYR A 29 1.87 -16.83 -7.74
C TYR A 29 2.11 -17.47 -6.37
N GLY A 30 1.15 -17.34 -5.42
CA GLY A 30 1.31 -17.86 -4.06
C GLY A 30 2.59 -17.34 -3.41
N TRP A 31 3.48 -18.26 -3.01
CA TRP A 31 4.77 -17.94 -2.41
C TRP A 31 5.90 -17.78 -3.44
N SER A 32 5.59 -17.97 -4.72
CA SER A 32 6.58 -17.86 -5.79
C SER A 32 6.92 -16.41 -6.09
N LEU A 33 8.13 -16.19 -6.63
CA LEU A 33 8.51 -14.86 -7.07
C LEU A 33 7.67 -14.43 -8.27
N ILE A 34 7.27 -13.16 -8.26
CA ILE A 34 6.56 -12.57 -9.38
C ILE A 34 7.58 -12.07 -10.39
N HIS A 35 7.51 -12.61 -11.61
CA HIS A 35 8.41 -12.22 -12.71
C HIS A 35 7.67 -11.29 -13.64
N LEU A 36 7.96 -9.98 -13.54
CA LEU A 36 7.44 -8.97 -14.43
C LEU A 36 8.56 -8.47 -15.32
N GLN A 37 8.29 -8.46 -16.62
CA GLN A 37 9.20 -7.85 -17.59
C GLN A 37 8.59 -6.52 -18.03
N CYS A 38 9.32 -5.44 -17.78
CA CYS A 38 8.90 -4.11 -18.16
C CYS A 38 10.00 -3.46 -18.98
N THR A 39 9.68 -3.03 -20.20
CA THR A 39 10.65 -2.34 -21.05
C THR A 39 10.84 -0.90 -20.58
N LYS A 40 11.99 -0.30 -20.94
CA LYS A 40 12.25 1.10 -20.63
C LYS A 40 11.17 2.05 -21.18
N PRO A 41 10.70 1.89 -22.44
CA PRO A 41 9.60 2.71 -22.94
C PRO A 41 8.29 2.54 -22.14
N GLU A 42 7.99 1.34 -21.65
CA GLU A 42 6.80 1.10 -20.80
C GLU A 42 6.91 1.81 -19.48
N GLU A 43 8.08 1.78 -18.83
CA GLU A 43 8.34 2.53 -17.60
C GLU A 43 8.18 4.04 -17.81
N ASP A 44 8.79 4.57 -18.87
CA ASP A 44 8.71 6.00 -19.17
C ASP A 44 7.26 6.44 -19.43
N SER A 45 6.49 5.61 -20.13
CA SER A 45 5.06 5.86 -20.38
C SER A 45 4.26 5.87 -19.07
N LEU A 46 4.55 4.93 -18.16
CA LEU A 46 3.88 4.87 -16.86
C LEU A 46 4.21 6.11 -16.03
N PHE A 47 5.48 6.44 -15.89
CA PHE A 47 5.91 7.57 -15.06
C PHE A 47 5.43 8.91 -15.61
N SER A 48 5.27 9.04 -16.93
CA SER A 48 4.76 10.28 -17.53
C SER A 48 3.32 10.62 -17.14
N LYS A 49 2.58 9.64 -16.58
CA LYS A 49 1.20 9.83 -16.12
C LYS A 49 1.10 10.52 -14.75
N PHE A 50 2.23 10.66 -14.04
CA PHE A 50 2.26 11.23 -12.71
C PHE A 50 2.84 12.64 -12.73
N SER A 51 2.34 13.51 -11.84
CA SER A 51 2.93 14.81 -11.62
C SER A 51 4.28 14.67 -10.92
N ASP A 52 5.08 15.74 -10.93
CA ASP A 52 6.38 15.75 -10.24
C ASP A 52 6.22 15.51 -8.74
N SER A 53 5.20 16.09 -8.11
CA SER A 53 4.94 15.87 -6.69
C SER A 53 4.51 14.44 -6.39
N GLN A 54 3.75 13.80 -7.28
CA GLN A 54 3.37 12.39 -7.14
C GLN A 54 4.58 11.47 -7.29
N LEU A 55 5.46 11.75 -8.24
CA LEU A 55 6.71 10.98 -8.43
C LEU A 55 7.62 11.12 -7.22
N GLU A 56 7.70 12.29 -6.61
CA GLU A 56 8.47 12.52 -5.39
C GLU A 56 7.95 11.63 -4.25
N ILE A 57 6.63 11.54 -4.08
CA ILE A 57 6.01 10.67 -3.07
C ILE A 57 6.33 9.20 -3.36
N LEU A 58 6.17 8.75 -4.60
CA LEU A 58 6.45 7.37 -4.98
C LEU A 58 7.92 7.00 -4.71
N ASN A 59 8.84 7.88 -5.06
CA ASN A 59 10.26 7.68 -4.82
C ASN A 59 10.58 7.64 -3.33
N SER A 60 9.94 8.49 -2.53
CA SER A 60 10.11 8.52 -1.08
C SER A 60 9.64 7.22 -0.44
N VAL A 61 8.48 6.71 -0.84
CA VAL A 61 7.94 5.43 -0.34
C VAL A 61 8.86 4.27 -0.71
N TRP A 62 9.31 4.22 -1.97
CA TRP A 62 10.23 3.19 -2.42
C TRP A 62 11.54 3.22 -1.65
N HIS A 63 12.09 4.40 -1.44
CA HIS A 63 13.35 4.58 -0.70
C HIS A 63 13.20 4.14 0.76
N SER A 64 12.06 4.43 1.39
CA SER A 64 11.81 4.09 2.79
C SER A 64 11.49 2.61 3.02
N TYR A 65 10.74 1.99 2.12
CA TYR A 65 10.16 0.66 2.35
C TYR A 65 10.61 -0.41 1.35
N GLY A 66 11.25 -0.04 0.25
CA GLY A 66 11.55 -0.97 -0.84
C GLY A 66 12.48 -2.12 -0.46
N ALA A 67 13.29 -1.96 0.58
CA ALA A 67 14.20 -2.98 1.07
C ALA A 67 13.63 -3.86 2.18
N TYR A 68 12.40 -3.55 2.67
CA TYR A 68 11.79 -4.31 3.74
C TYR A 68 11.24 -5.65 3.24
N SER A 69 11.36 -6.69 4.08
CA SER A 69 10.73 -7.97 3.82
C SER A 69 9.21 -7.88 3.96
N ALA A 70 8.51 -8.87 3.41
CA ALA A 70 7.05 -8.96 3.57
C ALA A 70 6.65 -9.02 5.05
N ASP A 71 7.38 -9.77 5.87
CA ASP A 71 7.11 -9.88 7.31
C ASP A 71 7.26 -8.54 8.01
N THR A 72 8.28 -7.76 7.64
CA THR A 72 8.52 -6.43 8.21
C THR A 72 7.39 -5.47 7.81
N LEU A 73 6.95 -5.50 6.56
CA LEU A 73 5.84 -4.68 6.09
C LEU A 73 4.52 -5.05 6.79
N GLU A 74 4.28 -6.34 7.01
CA GLU A 74 3.12 -6.82 7.77
C GLU A 74 3.13 -6.25 9.19
N ALA A 75 4.24 -6.39 9.90
CA ALA A 75 4.40 -5.86 11.25
C ALA A 75 4.19 -4.34 11.28
N GLN A 76 4.73 -3.63 10.30
CA GLN A 76 4.60 -2.18 10.18
C GLN A 76 3.12 -1.78 10.05
N THR A 77 2.39 -2.38 9.13
CA THR A 77 0.98 -2.03 8.93
C THR A 77 0.11 -2.39 10.11
N HIS A 78 0.41 -3.51 10.82
CA HIS A 78 -0.31 -3.92 12.01
C HIS A 78 -0.14 -2.94 13.17
N SER A 79 0.91 -2.15 13.18
CA SER A 79 1.13 -1.12 14.19
C SER A 79 0.45 0.22 13.87
N GLU A 80 -0.16 0.34 12.69
CA GLU A 80 -0.68 1.59 12.18
C GLU A 80 -2.20 1.71 12.31
N THR A 81 -2.65 2.92 12.63
CA THR A 81 -4.06 3.21 12.87
C THR A 81 -5.00 2.84 11.71
N PRO A 82 -4.67 3.12 10.43
CA PRO A 82 -5.61 2.82 9.35
C PRO A 82 -6.06 1.35 9.30
N TRP A 83 -5.15 0.41 9.51
CA TRP A 83 -5.47 -1.02 9.55
C TRP A 83 -6.15 -1.39 10.87
N GLN A 84 -5.60 -0.95 11.99
CA GLN A 84 -6.10 -1.27 13.33
C GLN A 84 -7.55 -0.81 13.52
N GLU A 85 -7.88 0.39 13.05
CA GLU A 85 -9.21 0.99 13.19
C GLU A 85 -10.30 0.09 12.59
N GLN A 86 -10.05 -0.47 11.41
CA GLN A 86 -11.05 -1.28 10.73
C GLN A 86 -11.15 -2.70 11.29
N ARG A 87 -10.12 -3.18 11.92
CA ARG A 87 -10.19 -4.49 12.58
C ARG A 87 -10.84 -4.41 13.97
N GLY A 88 -10.75 -3.28 14.64
CA GLY A 88 -11.37 -3.06 15.95
C GLY A 88 -10.95 -4.14 16.95
N ASN A 89 -11.95 -4.78 17.58
CA ASN A 89 -11.74 -5.81 18.60
C ASN A 89 -11.73 -7.25 18.04
N LEU A 90 -11.63 -7.41 16.72
CA LEU A 90 -11.59 -8.73 16.12
C LEU A 90 -10.35 -9.52 16.60
N PRO A 91 -10.47 -10.85 16.78
CA PRO A 91 -9.30 -11.68 17.03
C PRO A 91 -8.26 -11.56 15.92
N MET A 92 -6.99 -11.74 16.26
CA MET A 92 -5.86 -11.52 15.34
C MET A 92 -6.00 -12.27 14.01
N PHE A 93 -6.52 -13.50 14.04
CA PHE A 93 -6.64 -14.32 12.84
C PHE A 93 -8.05 -14.33 12.23
N ALA A 94 -8.95 -13.48 12.72
CA ALA A 94 -10.29 -13.40 12.16
C ALA A 94 -10.29 -12.74 10.80
N SER A 95 -11.08 -13.26 9.87
CA SER A 95 -11.27 -12.63 8.56
C SER A 95 -11.93 -11.27 8.71
N CYS A 96 -11.47 -10.29 7.96
CA CYS A 96 -12.04 -8.97 7.93
C CYS A 96 -11.93 -8.41 6.52
N SER A 97 -13.05 -7.93 5.98
CA SER A 97 -13.10 -7.28 4.66
C SER A 97 -13.50 -5.82 4.76
N ASN A 98 -13.44 -5.22 5.95
CA ASN A 98 -13.74 -3.81 6.13
C ASN A 98 -12.76 -2.95 5.34
N VAL A 99 -13.31 -1.94 4.65
CA VAL A 99 -12.51 -1.02 3.85
C VAL A 99 -11.81 -0.01 4.77
N ILE A 100 -10.50 0.15 4.54
CA ILE A 100 -9.70 1.11 5.28
C ILE A 100 -10.09 2.52 4.83
N SER A 101 -10.33 3.42 5.78
CA SER A 101 -10.73 4.80 5.51
C SER A 101 -9.62 5.57 4.80
N VAL A 102 -9.90 6.10 3.63
CA VAL A 102 -8.98 6.99 2.90
C VAL A 102 -8.67 8.23 3.72
N GLU A 103 -9.67 8.76 4.42
CA GLU A 103 -9.48 9.93 5.28
C GLU A 103 -8.53 9.63 6.45
N THR A 104 -8.67 8.46 7.08
CA THR A 104 -7.75 8.04 8.15
C THR A 104 -6.34 7.88 7.62
N MET A 105 -6.16 7.29 6.43
CA MET A 105 -4.84 7.17 5.79
C MET A 105 -4.22 8.54 5.55
N LYS A 106 -4.99 9.46 5.02
CA LYS A 106 -4.53 10.82 4.75
C LYS A 106 -4.04 11.51 6.02
N GLN A 107 -4.81 11.42 7.10
CA GLN A 107 -4.46 12.03 8.38
C GLN A 107 -3.25 11.37 9.03
N TYR A 108 -3.22 10.05 9.06
CA TYR A 108 -2.15 9.30 9.71
C TYR A 108 -0.81 9.46 8.99
N TYR A 109 -0.78 9.20 7.69
CA TYR A 109 0.47 9.28 6.92
C TYR A 109 0.90 10.73 6.66
N GLY A 110 -0.07 11.64 6.56
CA GLY A 110 0.22 13.07 6.45
C GLY A 110 0.92 13.60 7.70
N ALA A 111 0.48 13.19 8.89
CA ALA A 111 1.12 13.59 10.14
C ALA A 111 2.56 13.07 10.23
N ILE A 112 2.82 11.82 9.81
CA ILE A 112 4.17 11.26 9.78
C ILE A 112 5.07 12.05 8.83
N ALA A 113 4.58 12.38 7.64
CA ALA A 113 5.32 13.16 6.67
C ALA A 113 5.69 14.54 7.21
N ASP A 114 4.77 15.19 7.94
CA ASP A 114 5.00 16.49 8.55
C ASP A 114 6.06 16.43 9.65
N GLU A 115 6.09 15.35 10.43
CA GLU A 115 7.11 15.16 11.49
C GLU A 115 8.51 14.98 10.91
N GLN A 116 8.62 14.46 9.68
CA GLN A 116 9.90 14.16 9.03
C GLN A 116 10.43 15.31 8.16
N SER A 117 9.62 16.35 7.99
CA SER A 117 10.03 17.48 7.15
C SER A 117 10.73 18.60 7.93
#